data_96b4090e14ef6c912da07108b4e0f747
#
_entry.id   96b4090e14ef6c912da07108b4e0f747
#
_cell.length_a   1.000
_cell.length_b   1.000
_cell.length_c   1.000
_cell.angle_alpha   90.00
_cell.angle_beta   90.00
_cell.angle_gamma   90.00
#
_symmetry.space_group_name_H-M   'P 1'
#
loop_
_entity.id
_entity.type
_entity.pdbx_description
1 polymer ?
#
loop_
_entity_poly.entity_id
_entity_poly.type
_entity_poly.pdbx_seq_one_letter_code
_entity_poly.pdbx_strand_id
1 'polypeptide(L)' 'MNEFLEYKTSDGFAVLVGRNNAANEKLTLKTAEKRDIWFHIKNAAGSHTVLSCEGRTPTNTALTECAQIAAY' A
#
# COMPACT_ATOMS: atom_id res chain seq x y z
N MET A 1 18.23 2.54 -3.63
CA MET A 1 17.53 1.28 -3.39
C MET A 1 16.19 1.57 -2.74
N ASN A 2 15.12 0.97 -3.24
CA ASN A 2 13.79 1.21 -2.69
C ASN A 2 13.60 0.43 -1.40
N GLU A 3 13.15 1.12 -0.38
CA GLU A 3 12.86 0.52 0.92
C GLU A 3 11.50 -0.18 0.92
N PHE A 4 10.69 0.09 -0.10
CA PHE A 4 9.40 -0.56 -0.28
C PHE A 4 9.37 -1.34 -1.57
N LEU A 5 8.51 -2.34 -1.61
CA LEU A 5 8.09 -2.93 -2.87
C LEU A 5 6.93 -2.11 -3.41
N GLU A 6 6.91 -1.89 -4.70
CA GLU A 6 5.81 -1.19 -5.36
C GLU A 6 5.18 -2.12 -6.39
N TYR A 7 3.87 -2.28 -6.30
CA TYR A 7 3.10 -3.06 -7.27
C TYR A 7 2.04 -2.15 -7.87
N LYS A 8 1.56 -2.52 -9.04
CA LYS A 8 0.40 -1.85 -9.64
C LYS A 8 -0.73 -2.86 -9.78
N THR A 9 -1.94 -2.42 -9.45
CA THR A 9 -3.12 -3.24 -9.69
C THR A 9 -3.39 -3.28 -11.20
N SER A 10 -4.20 -4.23 -11.65
CA SER A 10 -4.51 -4.38 -13.07
C SER A 10 -5.20 -3.14 -13.65
N ASP A 11 -5.83 -2.33 -12.80
CA ASP A 11 -6.47 -1.08 -13.22
C ASP A 11 -5.66 0.17 -12.85
N GLY A 12 -4.36 0.01 -12.54
CA GLY A 12 -3.41 1.13 -12.49
C GLY A 12 -3.25 1.84 -11.15
N PHE A 13 -3.73 1.26 -10.05
CA PHE A 13 -3.49 1.83 -8.72
C PHE A 13 -2.16 1.33 -8.16
N ALA A 14 -1.46 2.17 -7.43
CA ALA A 14 -0.19 1.81 -6.81
C ALA A 14 -0.42 1.15 -5.45
N VAL A 15 0.33 0.06 -5.19
CA VAL A 15 0.33 -0.63 -3.91
C VAL A 15 1.76 -0.62 -3.38
N LEU A 16 1.96 -0.07 -2.19
CA LEU A 16 3.27 0.04 -1.57
C LEU A 16 3.35 -0.92 -0.39
N VAL A 17 4.43 -1.68 -0.32
CA VAL A 17 4.63 -2.67 0.75
C VAL A 17 5.93 -2.36 1.48
N GLY A 18 5.85 -2.13 2.79
CA GLY A 18 7.01 -1.97 3.66
C GLY A 18 7.39 -3.31 4.27
N ARG A 19 8.65 -3.69 4.15
CA ARG A 19 9.12 -5.03 4.53
C ARG A 19 9.88 -5.07 5.85
N ASN A 20 10.19 -3.93 6.44
CA ASN A 20 10.90 -3.85 7.69
C ASN A 20 10.45 -2.61 8.46
N ASN A 21 10.93 -2.46 9.70
CA ASN A 21 10.49 -1.36 10.55
C ASN A 21 10.76 0.01 9.94
N ALA A 22 11.92 0.22 9.34
CA ALA A 22 12.27 1.51 8.75
C ALA A 22 11.37 1.83 7.55
N ALA A 23 11.11 0.85 6.69
CA ALA A 23 10.23 1.03 5.55
C ALA A 23 8.79 1.27 6.00
N ASN A 24 8.33 0.55 7.03
CA ASN A 24 6.99 0.73 7.58
C ASN A 24 6.81 2.14 8.16
N GLU A 25 7.82 2.67 8.85
CA GLU A 25 7.79 4.03 9.35
C GLU A 25 7.68 5.04 8.22
N LYS A 26 8.43 4.84 7.15
CA LYS A 26 8.36 5.72 5.99
C LYS A 26 7.00 5.67 5.30
N LEU A 27 6.41 4.48 5.21
CA LEU A 27 5.04 4.35 4.69
C LEU A 27 4.05 5.11 5.56
N THR A 28 4.18 5.03 6.87
CA THR A 28 3.31 5.75 7.80
C THR A 28 3.43 7.26 7.58
N LEU A 29 4.64 7.77 7.40
CA LEU A 29 4.85 9.19 7.13
C LEU A 29 4.25 9.60 5.79
N LYS A 30 4.42 8.79 4.75
CA LYS A 30 3.82 9.05 3.43
C LYS A 30 2.29 9.04 3.53
N THR A 31 1.74 8.11 4.30
CA THR A 31 0.28 8.02 4.50
C THR A 31 -0.24 9.29 5.16
N ALA A 32 0.49 9.82 6.14
CA ALA A 32 0.09 11.04 6.83
C ALA A 32 0.14 12.27 5.91
N GLU A 33 1.06 12.28 4.94
CA GLU A 33 1.22 13.40 4.01
C GLU A 33 0.25 13.35 2.83
N LYS A 34 -0.19 12.16 2.44
CA LYS A 34 -1.05 11.97 1.26
C LYS A 34 -2.48 11.73 1.69
N ARG A 35 -3.37 12.57 1.23
CA ARG A 35 -4.80 12.47 1.55
C ARG A 35 -5.53 11.40 0.74
N ASP A 36 -4.86 10.86 -0.26
CA ASP A 36 -5.42 9.91 -1.22
C ASP A 36 -5.01 8.46 -0.98
N ILE A 37 -4.47 8.18 0.19
CA ILE A 37 -4.23 6.81 0.62
C ILE A 37 -5.57 6.22 1.08
N TRP A 38 -5.98 5.15 0.43
CA TRP A 38 -7.30 4.60 0.70
C TRP A 38 -7.29 3.67 1.89
N PHE A 39 -6.34 2.74 1.97
CA PHE A 39 -6.28 1.93 3.16
C PHE A 39 -4.87 1.43 3.44
N HIS A 40 -4.68 1.00 4.68
CA HIS A 40 -3.41 0.61 5.23
C HIS A 40 -3.64 -0.69 6.00
N ILE A 41 -3.02 -1.76 5.55
CA ILE A 41 -3.15 -3.08 6.13
C ILE A 41 -1.81 -3.50 6.71
N LYS A 42 -1.83 -4.00 7.95
CA LYS A 42 -0.66 -4.64 8.56
C LYS A 42 -0.92 -6.14 8.61
N ASN A 43 -0.05 -6.93 7.99
CA ASN A 43 -0.22 -8.38 8.01
C ASN A 43 0.39 -9.00 9.27
N ALA A 44 0.20 -10.31 9.46
CA ALA A 44 0.68 -11.02 10.64
C ALA A 44 2.21 -11.01 10.78
N ALA A 45 2.93 -10.89 9.66
CA ALA A 45 4.39 -10.80 9.66
C ALA A 45 4.91 -9.40 9.96
N GLY A 46 4.03 -8.41 10.13
CA GLY A 46 4.39 -7.03 10.43
C GLY A 46 4.61 -6.13 9.24
N SER A 47 4.47 -6.63 8.02
CA SER A 47 4.58 -5.80 6.80
C SER A 47 3.35 -4.92 6.64
N HIS A 48 3.56 -3.66 6.29
CA HIS A 48 2.47 -2.72 6.00
C HIS A 48 2.24 -2.65 4.51
N THR A 49 0.99 -2.63 4.10
CA THR A 49 0.58 -2.49 2.70
C THR A 49 -0.37 -1.32 2.57
N VAL A 50 -0.09 -0.44 1.63
CA VAL A 50 -0.85 0.81 1.44
C VAL A 50 -1.33 0.88 0.01
N LEU A 51 -2.62 1.17 -0.18
CA LEU A 51 -3.20 1.42 -1.50
C LEU A 51 -3.26 2.93 -1.73
N SER A 52 -2.57 3.41 -2.75
CA SER A 52 -2.56 4.82 -3.13
C SER A 52 -3.49 5.03 -4.32
N CYS A 53 -4.49 5.88 -4.16
CA CYS A 53 -5.50 6.12 -5.17
C CYS A 53 -5.30 7.42 -5.95
N GLU A 54 -4.43 8.30 -5.48
CA GLU A 54 -4.09 9.58 -6.15
C GLU A 54 -5.32 10.38 -6.58
N GLY A 55 -6.26 10.53 -5.65
CA GLY A 55 -7.49 11.29 -5.89
C GLY A 55 -8.58 10.54 -6.65
N ARG A 56 -8.35 9.28 -7.02
CA ARG A 56 -9.36 8.46 -7.69
C ARG A 56 -10.08 7.57 -6.69
N THR A 57 -11.30 7.22 -7.00
CA THR A 57 -12.05 6.24 -6.19
C THR A 57 -11.52 4.84 -6.49
N PRO A 58 -11.11 4.06 -5.49
CA PRO A 58 -10.62 2.70 -5.74
C PRO A 58 -11.75 1.80 -6.23
N THR A 59 -11.39 0.89 -7.15
CA THR A 59 -12.33 -0.10 -7.66
C THR A 59 -12.31 -1.34 -6.75
N ASN A 60 -13.33 -2.20 -6.87
CA ASN A 60 -13.32 -3.47 -6.18
C ASN A 60 -12.11 -4.33 -6.57
N THR A 61 -11.72 -4.25 -7.85
CA THR A 61 -10.53 -4.94 -8.34
C THR A 61 -9.28 -4.48 -7.62
N ALA A 62 -9.08 -3.15 -7.49
CA ALA A 62 -7.92 -2.60 -6.80
C ALA A 62 -7.90 -3.02 -5.32
N LEU A 63 -9.04 -2.95 -4.65
CA LEU A 63 -9.15 -3.34 -3.25
C LEU A 63 -8.83 -4.83 -3.06
N THR A 64 -9.37 -5.68 -3.93
CA THR A 64 -9.14 -7.12 -3.87
C THR A 64 -7.67 -7.46 -4.12
N GLU A 65 -7.07 -6.88 -5.14
CA GLU A 65 -5.66 -7.13 -5.47
C GLU A 65 -4.74 -6.62 -4.36
N CYS A 66 -5.03 -5.46 -3.78
CA CYS A 66 -4.26 -4.94 -2.67
C CYS A 66 -4.35 -5.87 -1.46
N ALA A 67 -5.53 -6.37 -1.15
CA ALA A 67 -5.72 -7.32 -0.06
C ALA A 67 -4.95 -8.62 -0.30
N GLN A 68 -4.93 -9.11 -1.52
CA GLN A 68 -4.16 -10.30 -1.90
C GLN A 68 -2.66 -10.07 -1.72
N ILE A 69 -2.16 -8.91 -2.11
CA ILE A 69 -0.75 -8.55 -1.93
C ILE A 69 -0.44 -8.47 -0.43
N ALA A 70 -1.31 -7.89 0.37
CA ALA A 70 -1.12 -7.77 1.81
C ALA A 70 -1.09 -9.14 2.50
N ALA A 71 -1.84 -10.10 2.01
CA ALA A 71 -1.90 -11.45 2.57
C ALA A 71 -0.65 -12.29 2.23
N TYR A 72 0.10 -11.86 1.23
CA TYR A 72 1.28 -12.59 0.78
C TYR A 72 2.44 -12.33 1.73
#